data_d4364f3051fd2c349623f9df12efec30
#
_entry.id   d4364f3051fd2c349623f9df12efec30
#
_cell.length_a   1.000
_cell.length_b   1.000
_cell.length_c   1.000
_cell.angle_alpha   90.00
_cell.angle_beta   90.00
_cell.angle_gamma   90.00
#
_symmetry.space_group_name_H-M   'P 1'
#
loop_
_entity.id
_entity.type
_entity.pdbx_description
1 polymer ?
#
loop_
_entity_poly.entity_id
_entity_poly.type
_entity_poly.pdbx_seq_one_letter_code
_entity_poly.pdbx_strand_id
1 'polypeptide(L)' 'MTKAKNEIVVLDKAIDRSNNTFYLSRLGDKFGLLDEKFNVIIKNSIYGKFEVLQRINETTFLIKIAERELFVDSEGNFR' A
#
# COMPACT_ATOMS: atom_id res chain seq x y z
N MET A 1 -17.83 21.54 9.55
CA MET A 1 -16.60 21.54 8.75
C MET A 1 -16.51 20.30 7.87
N THR A 2 -16.17 20.47 6.64
CA THR A 2 -16.05 19.35 5.70
C THR A 2 -14.65 18.80 5.71
N LYS A 3 -14.53 17.49 5.88
CA LYS A 3 -13.25 16.81 5.83
C LYS A 3 -12.74 16.77 4.39
N ALA A 4 -11.46 17.00 4.22
CA ALA A 4 -10.86 16.97 2.88
C ALA A 4 -10.96 15.58 2.27
N LYS A 5 -11.42 15.50 1.03
CA LYS A 5 -11.57 14.22 0.35
C LYS A 5 -10.24 13.59 -0.03
N ASN A 6 -9.19 14.42 -0.11
CA ASN A 6 -7.85 13.94 -0.47
C ASN A 6 -6.97 13.69 0.75
N GLU A 7 -7.58 13.54 1.91
CA GLU A 7 -6.82 13.24 3.12
C GLU A 7 -6.48 11.76 3.18
N ILE A 8 -5.22 11.46 3.42
CA ILE A 8 -4.77 10.07 3.52
C ILE A 8 -5.14 9.51 4.89
N VAL A 9 -5.77 8.35 4.89
CA VAL A 9 -6.18 7.66 6.11
C VAL A 9 -5.32 6.40 6.26
N VAL A 10 -4.72 6.24 7.44
CA VAL A 10 -3.98 5.02 7.76
C VAL A 10 -4.97 3.98 8.27
N LEU A 11 -4.99 2.81 7.64
CA LEU A 11 -5.97 1.78 7.95
C LEU A 11 -5.41 0.68 8.85
N ASP A 12 -4.39 -0.02 8.36
CA ASP A 12 -3.88 -1.21 9.04
C ASP A 12 -2.36 -1.24 9.01
N LYS A 13 -1.79 -1.86 10.02
CA LYS A 13 -0.38 -2.19 10.04
C LYS A 13 -0.19 -3.50 9.28
N ALA A 14 0.83 -3.55 8.45
CA ALA A 14 1.17 -4.73 7.66
C ALA A 14 2.62 -5.10 7.91
N ILE A 15 2.89 -6.40 8.03
CA ILE A 15 4.24 -6.89 8.22
C ILE A 15 4.49 -7.93 7.15
N ASP A 16 5.57 -7.75 6.37
CA ASP A 16 5.88 -8.69 5.29
C ASP A 16 6.66 -9.90 5.82
N ARG A 17 7.02 -10.80 4.90
CA ARG A 17 7.71 -12.04 5.27
C ARG A 17 9.11 -11.81 5.84
N SER A 18 9.67 -10.63 5.60
CA SER A 18 11.00 -10.24 6.11
C SER A 18 10.90 -9.36 7.35
N ASN A 19 9.74 -9.29 7.99
CA ASN A 19 9.49 -8.47 9.19
C ASN A 19 9.60 -6.97 8.96
N ASN A 20 9.44 -6.52 7.73
CA ASN A 20 9.35 -5.08 7.46
C ASN A 20 7.95 -4.61 7.84
N THR A 21 7.87 -3.45 8.47
CA THR A 21 6.61 -2.87 8.91
C THR A 21 6.13 -1.82 7.92
N PHE A 22 4.87 -1.93 7.54
CA PHE A 22 4.23 -0.99 6.63
C PHE A 22 2.85 -0.63 7.16
N TYR A 23 2.27 0.42 6.61
CA TYR A 23 0.90 0.81 6.94
C TYR A 23 0.12 0.95 5.65
N LEU A 24 -1.01 0.24 5.59
CA LEU A 24 -1.94 0.36 4.47
C LEU A 24 -2.65 1.70 4.60
N SER A 25 -2.69 2.46 3.53
CA SER A 25 -3.33 3.76 3.52
C SER A 25 -4.41 3.84 2.45
N ARG A 26 -5.31 4.78 2.63
CA ARG A 26 -6.39 5.01 1.67
C ARG A 26 -6.52 6.51 1.42
N LEU A 27 -6.69 6.85 0.16
CA LEU A 27 -7.00 8.21 -0.28
C LEU A 27 -8.22 8.13 -1.17
N GLY A 28 -9.40 8.50 -0.61
CA GLY A 28 -10.65 8.25 -1.30
C GLY A 28 -10.92 6.75 -1.37
N ASP A 29 -11.03 6.22 -2.57
CA ASP A 29 -11.21 4.77 -2.80
C ASP A 29 -9.94 4.10 -3.33
N LYS A 30 -8.82 4.80 -3.27
CA LYS A 30 -7.54 4.27 -3.76
C LYS A 30 -6.62 3.94 -2.59
N PHE A 31 -5.99 2.79 -2.66
CA PHE A 31 -5.12 2.28 -1.60
C PHE A 31 -3.67 2.43 -1.98
N GLY A 32 -2.84 2.60 -0.97
CA GLY A 32 -1.40 2.69 -1.12
C GLY A 32 -0.72 2.16 0.13
N LEU A 33 0.58 2.38 0.22
CA LEU A 33 1.36 1.83 1.32
C LEU A 33 2.34 2.88 1.85
N LEU A 34 2.46 2.94 3.16
CA LEU A 34 3.39 3.82 3.85
C LEU A 34 4.43 2.97 4.57
N ASP A 35 5.62 3.50 4.75
CA ASP A 35 6.61 2.83 5.58
C ASP A 35 6.35 3.14 7.06
N GLU A 36 7.21 2.65 7.95
CA GLU A 36 7.00 2.85 9.38
C GLU A 36 7.16 4.30 9.82
N LYS A 37 7.71 5.15 8.97
CA LYS A 37 7.82 6.59 9.22
C LYS A 37 6.74 7.38 8.49
N PHE A 38 5.78 6.67 7.89
CA PHE A 38 4.66 7.24 7.14
C PHE A 38 5.07 7.93 5.85
N ASN A 39 6.21 7.53 5.28
CA ASN A 39 6.56 7.96 3.93
C ASN A 39 5.82 7.09 2.92
N VAL A 40 5.36 7.69 1.83
CA VAL A 40 4.64 6.96 0.80
C VAL A 40 5.62 6.09 0.02
N ILE A 41 5.39 4.77 0.03
CA ILE A 41 6.21 3.82 -0.71
C ILE A 41 5.45 3.14 -1.84
N ILE A 42 4.12 3.05 -1.74
CA ILE A 42 3.28 2.73 -2.88
C ILE A 42 2.24 3.84 -2.95
N LYS A 43 2.20 4.51 -4.08
CA LYS A 43 1.29 5.62 -4.32
C LYS A 43 -0.16 5.17 -4.17
N ASN A 44 -1.02 6.05 -3.64
CA ASN A 44 -2.45 5.76 -3.49
C ASN A 44 -3.12 5.75 -4.87
N SER A 45 -3.07 4.61 -5.54
CA SER A 45 -3.54 4.46 -6.90
C SER A 45 -4.19 3.11 -7.17
N ILE A 46 -4.26 2.24 -6.16
CA ILE A 46 -4.78 0.89 -6.33
C ILE A 46 -6.22 0.85 -5.84
N TYR A 47 -7.12 0.42 -6.71
CA TYR A 47 -8.56 0.30 -6.40
C TYR A 47 -8.85 -1.06 -5.78
N GLY A 48 -8.59 -1.19 -4.51
CA GLY A 48 -8.88 -2.42 -3.80
C GLY A 48 -7.93 -2.59 -2.64
N LYS A 49 -8.44 -3.05 -1.53
CA LYS A 49 -7.63 -3.31 -0.35
C LYS A 49 -6.72 -4.49 -0.62
N PHE A 50 -5.45 -4.35 -0.28
CA PHE A 50 -4.47 -5.40 -0.53
C PHE A 50 -3.65 -5.68 0.73
N GLU A 51 -2.95 -6.82 0.72
CA GLU A 51 -2.00 -7.19 1.76
C GLU A 51 -0.60 -7.20 1.16
N VAL A 52 0.38 -6.76 1.93
CA VAL A 52 1.78 -6.83 1.50
C VAL A 52 2.33 -8.18 1.92
N LEU A 53 2.82 -8.94 0.96
CA LEU A 53 3.42 -10.24 1.24
C LEU A 53 4.93 -10.12 1.39
N GLN A 54 5.57 -9.34 0.51
CA GLN A 54 7.01 -9.23 0.50
C GLN A 54 7.45 -7.97 -0.24
N ARG A 55 8.39 -7.24 0.33
CA ARG A 55 9.07 -6.18 -0.40
C ARG A 55 10.23 -6.81 -1.16
N ILE A 56 10.20 -6.69 -2.50
CA ILE A 56 11.21 -7.31 -3.34
C ILE A 56 12.46 -6.42 -3.41
N ASN A 57 12.24 -5.12 -3.64
CA ASN A 57 13.30 -4.13 -3.61
C ASN A 57 12.65 -2.77 -3.28
N GLU A 58 13.38 -1.68 -3.42
CA GLU A 58 12.87 -0.36 -3.01
C GLU A 58 11.64 0.08 -3.78
N THR A 59 11.41 -0.45 -4.96
CA THR A 59 10.32 0.00 -5.83
C THR A 59 9.36 -1.10 -6.25
N THR A 60 9.56 -2.33 -5.78
CA THR A 60 8.72 -3.47 -6.19
C THR A 60 8.27 -4.26 -4.98
N PHE A 61 6.98 -4.59 -4.97
CA PHE A 61 6.37 -5.31 -3.85
C PHE A 61 5.52 -6.46 -4.39
N LEU A 62 5.50 -7.55 -3.65
CA LEU A 62 4.56 -8.64 -3.90
C LEU A 62 3.38 -8.42 -2.97
N ILE A 63 2.20 -8.26 -3.54
CA ILE A 63 0.98 -8.02 -2.77
C ILE A 63 -0.07 -9.07 -3.10
N LYS A 64 -1.03 -9.20 -2.22
CA LYS A 64 -2.19 -10.06 -2.45
C LYS A 64 -3.43 -9.18 -2.50
N ILE A 65 -4.15 -9.25 -3.60
CA ILE A 65 -5.38 -8.49 -3.79
C ILE A 65 -6.40 -9.40 -4.47
N ALA A 66 -7.63 -9.45 -3.93
CA ALA A 66 -8.71 -10.29 -4.47
C ALA A 66 -8.26 -11.74 -4.67
N GLU A 67 -7.58 -12.31 -3.68
CA GLU A 67 -7.10 -13.70 -3.69
C GLU A 67 -6.01 -13.98 -4.74
N ARG A 68 -5.40 -12.95 -5.31
CA ARG A 68 -4.34 -13.09 -6.32
C ARG A 68 -3.07 -12.42 -5.82
N GLU A 69 -1.94 -13.07 -6.09
CA GLU A 69 -0.62 -12.50 -5.78
C GLU A 69 -0.09 -11.81 -7.02
N LEU A 70 0.25 -10.55 -6.87
CA LEU A 70 0.69 -9.72 -7.98
C LEU A 70 1.88 -8.88 -7.56
N PHE A 71 2.77 -8.62 -8.52
CA PHE A 71 3.85 -7.64 -8.30
C PHE A 71 3.32 -6.25 -8.62
N VAL A 72 3.71 -5.28 -7.81
CA VAL A 72 3.32 -3.89 -8.00
C VAL A 72 4.53 -3.00 -7.72
N ASP A 73 4.65 -1.91 -8.46
CA ASP A 73 5.73 -0.96 -8.22
C ASP A 73 5.25 0.20 -7.34
N SER A 74 6.16 1.12 -7.04
CA SER A 74 5.87 2.27 -6.17
C SER A 74 4.81 3.21 -6.74
N GLU A 75 4.61 3.19 -8.05
CA GLU A 75 3.58 3.99 -8.69
C GLU A 75 2.23 3.31 -8.69
N GLY A 76 2.16 2.06 -8.20
CA GLY A 76 0.93 1.31 -8.18
C GLY A 76 0.65 0.56 -9.48
N ASN A 77 1.63 0.43 -10.35
CA ASN A 77 1.46 -0.30 -11.61
C ASN A 77 1.76 -1.78 -11.38
N PHE A 78 0.88 -2.63 -11.85
CA PHE A 78 1.07 -4.07 -11.75
C PHE A 78 2.04 -4.55 -12.82
N ARG A 79 2.81 -5.55 -12.44
CA ARG A 79 3.86 -6.09 -13.31
C ARG A 79 3.67 -7.57 -13.61
#